data_4f0d9ddb281b0924ef133f66cb011eee
#
_entry.id   4f0d9ddb281b0924ef133f66cb011eee
#
_cell.length_a   1.000
_cell.length_b   1.000
_cell.length_c   1.000
_cell.angle_alpha   90.00
_cell.angle_beta   90.00
_cell.angle_gamma   90.00
#
_symmetry.space_group_name_H-M   'P 1'
#
loop_
_entity.id
_entity.type
_entity.pdbx_description
1 polymer ?
#
loop_
_entity_poly.entity_id
_entity_poly.type
_entity_poly.pdbx_seq_one_letter_code
_entity_poly.pdbx_strand_id
1 'polypeptide(L)'
;FTSKNGNYEVLKVTAPFPMQPIKVFIYPDKDFIITDFGAVNGGRVDNTKAITSAIEACNQSGGGRVVVPAGTWLTGPIHFKSNVNLYLEENAVLNFTDNPSDYLPAVMTSWEGLECYNYSPLLYAFECENVAITGKGTLQPKMDTWKVWFKRPQPHLEALKELYTKASTNIPVIERQMAIGENHLRPHLIHFNRCKNVLLDGFKIRESPFWTIHLYMCDGGLVRNLDVKAHGHNNDGIDFEMSRNFLVEDCSFDQGDDAVVIKAGRNQDAWRLNTPCENIVIRNCQILKGHTLLGIGSEISGGIRNIYMHDCTAPNSVMRLFFVKTNHRRGGFIENVYMKNVKAGTAQRVLEIDTEVLYQWKDLVPTYEERITRIDGIYMDKVTCESADAIYELKGNSKLPAKNVMIRDVKVGEVKEFVKKVNNVENVVEKNVTYDRKGK
;
A
#
# COMPACT_ATOMS: atom_id res chain seq x y z
N PHE A 1 -21.22 5.78 12.60
CA PHE A 1 -21.46 6.35 13.95
C PHE A 1 -20.11 6.57 14.62
N THR A 2 -19.80 7.82 14.96
CA THR A 2 -18.67 8.17 15.81
C THR A 2 -19.15 8.28 17.25
N SER A 3 -18.43 7.67 18.18
CA SER A 3 -18.59 7.89 19.62
C SER A 3 -17.23 8.31 20.19
N LYS A 4 -17.20 9.05 21.29
CA LYS A 4 -15.95 9.36 21.99
C LYS A 4 -15.69 8.31 23.05
N ASN A 5 -14.44 7.87 23.15
CA ASN A 5 -13.97 7.00 24.21
C ASN A 5 -12.61 7.50 24.70
N GLY A 6 -12.60 8.28 25.77
CA GLY A 6 -11.41 8.97 26.26
C GLY A 6 -10.85 9.92 25.19
N ASN A 7 -9.59 9.75 24.84
CA ASN A 7 -8.89 10.55 23.84
C ASN A 7 -9.08 10.07 22.40
N TYR A 8 -10.12 9.27 22.12
CA TYR A 8 -10.35 8.72 20.80
C TYR A 8 -11.76 9.00 20.29
N GLU A 9 -11.87 9.32 19.03
CA GLU A 9 -13.07 9.09 18.26
C GLU A 9 -13.10 7.63 17.82
N VAL A 10 -14.28 6.99 17.88
CA VAL A 10 -14.44 5.56 17.58
C VAL A 10 -15.42 5.40 16.45
N LEU A 11 -14.95 4.86 15.31
CA LEU A 11 -15.75 4.58 14.13
C LEU A 11 -16.09 3.10 14.06
N LYS A 12 -17.39 2.79 13.99
CA LYS A 12 -17.84 1.44 13.67
C LYS A 12 -17.86 1.25 12.16
N VAL A 13 -17.22 0.19 11.70
CA VAL A 13 -17.13 -0.17 10.29
C VAL A 13 -17.91 -1.46 10.05
N THR A 14 -18.82 -1.44 9.08
CA THR A 14 -19.58 -2.63 8.68
C THR A 14 -18.82 -3.39 7.61
N ALA A 15 -18.62 -4.68 7.84
CA ALA A 15 -17.98 -5.59 6.90
C ALA A 15 -18.67 -6.98 6.94
N PRO A 16 -18.46 -7.85 5.94
CA PRO A 16 -18.97 -9.23 5.96
C PRO A 16 -18.22 -10.15 6.94
N PHE A 17 -17.37 -9.60 7.77
CA PHE A 17 -16.60 -10.27 8.82
C PHE A 17 -16.56 -9.38 10.08
N PRO A 18 -16.23 -9.95 11.26
CA PRO A 18 -16.03 -9.16 12.46
C PRO A 18 -14.90 -8.15 12.29
N MET A 19 -15.19 -6.88 12.53
CA MET A 19 -14.22 -5.79 12.44
C MET A 19 -14.14 -5.04 13.78
N GLN A 20 -12.93 -4.78 14.24
CA GLN A 20 -12.71 -3.92 15.39
C GLN A 20 -13.06 -2.46 15.03
N PRO A 21 -13.65 -1.70 15.94
CA PRO A 21 -13.85 -0.28 15.71
C PRO A 21 -12.53 0.44 15.47
N ILE A 22 -12.51 1.34 14.50
CA ILE A 22 -11.34 2.18 14.23
C ILE A 22 -11.27 3.29 15.28
N LYS A 23 -10.12 3.45 15.89
CA LYS A 23 -9.83 4.49 16.86
C LYS A 23 -9.01 5.59 16.22
N VAL A 24 -9.51 6.82 16.24
CA VAL A 24 -8.81 8.00 15.76
C VAL A 24 -8.45 8.86 16.98
N PHE A 25 -7.17 9.10 17.18
CA PHE A 25 -6.69 9.88 18.33
C PHE A 25 -7.11 11.35 18.19
N ILE A 26 -7.58 11.92 19.29
CA ILE A 26 -7.94 13.35 19.40
C ILE A 26 -6.68 14.07 19.88
N TYR A 27 -5.99 14.72 18.96
CA TYR A 27 -4.77 15.44 19.27
C TYR A 27 -5.05 16.62 20.20
N PRO A 28 -4.18 16.90 21.19
CA PRO A 28 -4.26 18.13 21.97
C PRO A 28 -4.28 19.39 21.06
N ASP A 29 -5.02 20.41 21.48
CA ASP A 29 -5.11 21.69 20.77
C ASP A 29 -3.85 22.54 21.04
N LYS A 30 -2.73 22.08 20.48
CA LYS A 30 -1.42 22.70 20.58
C LYS A 30 -0.76 22.67 19.22
N ASP A 31 -0.34 23.82 18.73
CA ASP A 31 0.36 23.97 17.47
C ASP A 31 1.85 24.26 17.66
N PHE A 32 2.67 23.57 16.89
CA PHE A 32 4.11 23.73 16.78
C PHE A 32 4.42 24.13 15.34
N ILE A 33 4.44 25.43 15.07
CA ILE A 33 4.60 25.96 13.72
C ILE A 33 6.07 25.86 13.33
N ILE A 34 6.41 25.23 12.21
CA ILE A 34 7.81 24.97 11.83
C ILE A 34 8.65 26.24 11.71
N THR A 35 8.03 27.40 11.41
CA THR A 35 8.73 28.70 11.36
C THR A 35 9.25 29.15 12.72
N ASP A 36 8.58 28.79 13.81
CA ASP A 36 9.01 29.10 15.18
C ASP A 36 10.26 28.31 15.57
N PHE A 37 10.57 27.26 14.82
CA PHE A 37 11.78 26.44 14.94
C PHE A 37 12.83 26.76 13.88
N GLY A 38 12.65 27.86 13.15
CA GLY A 38 13.63 28.38 12.19
C GLY A 38 13.46 27.85 10.76
N ALA A 39 12.31 27.27 10.40
CA ALA A 39 12.05 26.88 9.02
C ALA A 39 11.92 28.11 8.10
N VAL A 40 12.48 28.00 6.91
CA VAL A 40 12.54 29.07 5.90
C VAL A 40 11.78 28.64 4.65
N ASN A 41 10.77 29.41 4.28
CA ASN A 41 9.96 29.21 3.07
C ASN A 41 10.79 29.50 1.79
N GLY A 42 10.31 28.99 0.66
CA GLY A 42 10.86 29.26 -0.68
C GLY A 42 11.52 28.07 -1.35
N GLY A 43 11.51 26.88 -0.72
CA GLY A 43 11.92 25.61 -1.34
C GLY A 43 13.43 25.48 -1.64
N ARG A 44 14.28 26.31 -1.02
CA ARG A 44 15.74 26.31 -1.25
C ARG A 44 16.53 25.90 -0.01
N VAL A 45 16.07 26.30 1.17
CA VAL A 45 16.72 26.00 2.44
C VAL A 45 16.21 24.67 2.95
N ASP A 46 17.12 23.81 3.38
CA ASP A 46 16.77 22.55 4.03
C ASP A 46 16.20 22.81 5.44
N ASN A 47 14.96 22.40 5.64
CA ASN A 47 14.20 22.58 6.87
C ASN A 47 14.15 21.31 7.75
N THR A 48 14.91 20.29 7.43
CA THR A 48 14.86 18.99 8.14
C THR A 48 15.05 19.17 9.65
N LYS A 49 16.02 19.99 10.06
CA LYS A 49 16.28 20.25 11.49
C LYS A 49 15.14 21.00 12.17
N ALA A 50 14.57 22.02 11.51
CA ALA A 50 13.47 22.79 12.06
C ALA A 50 12.21 21.91 12.26
N ILE A 51 11.88 21.10 11.26
CA ILE A 51 10.75 20.15 11.34
C ILE A 51 10.99 19.10 12.42
N THR A 52 12.21 18.54 12.51
CA THR A 52 12.58 17.59 13.57
C THR A 52 12.41 18.19 14.95
N SER A 53 12.91 19.43 15.17
CA SER A 53 12.78 20.12 16.45
C SER A 53 11.31 20.39 16.82
N ALA A 54 10.47 20.75 15.85
CA ALA A 54 9.04 20.94 16.07
C ALA A 54 8.35 19.61 16.48
N ILE A 55 8.69 18.51 15.82
CA ILE A 55 8.19 17.16 16.16
C ILE A 55 8.62 16.75 17.58
N GLU A 56 9.86 16.96 17.93
CA GLU A 56 10.38 16.65 19.28
C GLU A 56 9.68 17.50 20.36
N ALA A 57 9.53 18.79 20.16
CA ALA A 57 8.81 19.65 21.08
C ALA A 57 7.34 19.26 21.22
N CYS A 58 6.66 18.94 20.12
CA CYS A 58 5.31 18.46 20.11
C CYS A 58 5.16 17.15 20.93
N ASN A 59 5.99 16.15 20.66
CA ASN A 59 5.99 14.89 21.38
C ASN A 59 6.26 15.07 22.88
N GLN A 60 7.28 15.86 23.25
CA GLN A 60 7.62 16.16 24.65
C GLN A 60 6.50 16.87 25.42
N SER A 61 5.67 17.65 24.74
CA SER A 61 4.51 18.31 25.32
C SER A 61 3.30 17.41 25.55
N GLY A 62 3.39 16.12 25.18
CA GLY A 62 2.30 15.16 25.23
C GLY A 62 1.51 15.02 23.92
N GLY A 63 1.93 15.70 22.86
CA GLY A 63 1.31 15.65 21.52
C GLY A 63 0.68 16.97 21.07
N GLY A 64 0.21 16.97 19.82
CA GLY A 64 -0.38 18.13 19.17
C GLY A 64 -0.19 18.09 17.65
N ARG A 65 -0.22 19.28 17.02
CA ARG A 65 0.01 19.42 15.59
C ARG A 65 1.35 20.12 15.31
N VAL A 66 2.15 19.52 14.46
CA VAL A 66 3.29 20.20 13.84
C VAL A 66 2.78 20.83 12.55
N VAL A 67 2.68 22.14 12.52
CA VAL A 67 2.03 22.89 11.44
C VAL A 67 3.05 23.29 10.40
N VAL A 68 2.80 22.91 9.15
CA VAL A 68 3.51 23.36 7.96
C VAL A 68 2.63 24.42 7.28
N PRO A 69 2.99 25.72 7.38
CA PRO A 69 2.19 26.79 6.79
C PRO A 69 2.19 26.75 5.25
N ALA A 70 1.28 27.53 4.65
CA ALA A 70 1.26 27.74 3.21
C ALA A 70 2.64 28.20 2.70
N GLY A 71 3.11 27.64 1.61
CA GLY A 71 4.43 27.90 1.03
C GLY A 71 5.15 26.64 0.59
N THR A 72 6.38 26.77 0.13
CA THR A 72 7.21 25.65 -0.34
C THR A 72 8.38 25.42 0.61
N TRP A 73 8.46 24.22 1.16
CA TRP A 73 9.40 23.83 2.21
C TRP A 73 10.26 22.67 1.74
N LEU A 74 11.54 22.91 1.49
CA LEU A 74 12.49 21.83 1.18
C LEU A 74 12.88 21.10 2.47
N THR A 75 12.91 19.78 2.43
CA THR A 75 13.31 18.96 3.57
C THR A 75 13.95 17.64 3.11
N GLY A 76 14.75 17.04 3.97
CA GLY A 76 15.13 15.63 3.91
C GLY A 76 14.06 14.76 4.58
N PRO A 77 14.45 13.58 5.12
CA PRO A 77 13.50 12.67 5.75
C PRO A 77 12.89 13.27 7.02
N ILE A 78 11.60 12.97 7.24
CA ILE A 78 10.87 13.36 8.44
C ILE A 78 10.59 12.11 9.26
N HIS A 79 11.13 12.04 10.48
CA HIS A 79 10.89 10.96 11.43
C HIS A 79 9.85 11.36 12.47
N PHE A 80 8.78 10.60 12.54
CA PHE A 80 7.69 10.85 13.47
C PHE A 80 7.99 10.36 14.88
N LYS A 81 7.28 10.95 15.83
CA LYS A 81 7.16 10.52 17.23
C LYS A 81 5.69 10.23 17.54
N SER A 82 5.44 9.49 18.62
CA SER A 82 4.06 9.23 19.07
C SER A 82 3.31 10.52 19.43
N ASN A 83 2.00 10.51 19.23
CA ASN A 83 1.08 11.62 19.50
C ASN A 83 1.32 12.88 18.66
N VAL A 84 1.98 12.76 17.51
CA VAL A 84 2.28 13.89 16.61
C VAL A 84 1.41 13.79 15.35
N ASN A 85 0.75 14.90 15.03
CA ASN A 85 0.07 15.11 13.76
C ASN A 85 0.85 16.14 12.92
N LEU A 86 1.44 15.73 11.83
CA LEU A 86 1.99 16.64 10.83
C LEU A 86 0.84 17.24 10.02
N TYR A 87 0.52 18.50 10.30
CA TYR A 87 -0.59 19.22 9.68
C TYR A 87 -0.09 20.12 8.55
N LEU A 88 -0.55 19.81 7.33
CA LEU A 88 -0.20 20.58 6.13
C LEU A 88 -1.31 21.58 5.82
N GLU A 89 -1.06 22.86 6.02
CA GLU A 89 -2.02 23.89 5.63
C GLU A 89 -2.33 23.85 4.13
N GLU A 90 -3.47 24.40 3.75
CA GLU A 90 -3.81 24.56 2.33
C GLU A 90 -2.72 25.40 1.62
N ASN A 91 -2.26 24.91 0.45
CA ASN A 91 -1.12 25.46 -0.30
C ASN A 91 0.26 25.29 0.38
N ALA A 92 0.38 24.52 1.44
CA ALA A 92 1.67 24.02 1.89
C ALA A 92 2.19 22.95 0.93
N VAL A 93 3.47 23.03 0.55
CA VAL A 93 4.15 22.02 -0.27
C VAL A 93 5.41 21.60 0.45
N LEU A 94 5.48 20.32 0.86
CA LEU A 94 6.72 19.70 1.32
C LEU A 94 7.45 19.09 0.14
N ASN A 95 8.57 19.70 -0.24
CA ASN A 95 9.49 19.18 -1.23
C ASN A 95 10.58 18.37 -0.54
N PHE A 96 10.69 17.11 -0.89
CA PHE A 96 11.77 16.26 -0.38
C PHE A 96 12.96 16.26 -1.33
N THR A 97 14.16 16.29 -0.76
CA THR A 97 15.40 16.13 -1.53
C THR A 97 15.44 14.76 -2.19
N ASP A 98 16.18 14.61 -3.25
CA ASP A 98 16.43 13.34 -3.94
C ASP A 98 17.90 12.94 -3.94
N ASN A 99 18.69 13.50 -3.03
CA ASN A 99 20.03 13.04 -2.75
C ASN A 99 19.99 11.87 -1.75
N PRO A 100 20.39 10.65 -2.14
CA PRO A 100 20.33 9.49 -1.25
C PRO A 100 21.10 9.65 0.06
N SER A 101 22.17 10.47 0.07
CA SER A 101 22.95 10.73 1.28
C SER A 101 22.14 11.42 2.38
N ASP A 102 21.10 12.18 2.03
CA ASP A 102 20.25 12.86 3.00
C ASP A 102 19.35 11.88 3.77
N TYR A 103 19.22 10.66 3.26
CA TYR A 103 18.40 9.58 3.82
C TYR A 103 19.21 8.56 4.63
N LEU A 104 20.39 8.95 5.06
CA LEU A 104 21.24 8.21 5.98
C LEU A 104 21.23 8.83 7.38
N PRO A 105 21.46 8.09 8.46
CA PRO A 105 21.81 6.65 8.49
C PRO A 105 20.64 5.75 8.06
N ALA A 106 20.98 4.55 7.61
CA ALA A 106 19.99 3.53 7.25
C ALA A 106 19.05 3.23 8.42
N VAL A 107 17.77 3.03 8.11
CA VAL A 107 16.73 2.71 9.10
C VAL A 107 16.14 1.33 8.86
N MET A 108 15.55 0.74 9.91
CA MET A 108 14.81 -0.52 9.80
C MET A 108 13.57 -0.33 8.94
N THR A 109 13.47 -1.06 7.85
CA THR A 109 12.35 -0.99 6.88
C THR A 109 12.03 -2.37 6.31
N SER A 110 11.08 -2.43 5.43
CA SER A 110 10.79 -3.60 4.57
C SER A 110 10.88 -3.17 3.11
N TRP A 111 11.52 -3.97 2.30
CA TRP A 111 11.60 -3.76 0.86
C TRP A 111 11.03 -4.97 0.12
N GLU A 112 9.92 -4.79 -0.57
CA GLU A 112 9.15 -5.86 -1.24
C GLU A 112 8.94 -7.13 -0.37
N GLY A 113 8.58 -6.95 0.91
CA GLY A 113 8.28 -8.05 1.81
C GLY A 113 9.47 -8.66 2.56
N LEU A 114 10.64 -8.04 2.47
CA LEU A 114 11.87 -8.45 3.17
C LEU A 114 12.37 -7.35 4.09
N GLU A 115 12.58 -7.68 5.36
CA GLU A 115 13.12 -6.73 6.33
C GLU A 115 14.61 -6.45 6.07
N CYS A 116 14.99 -5.18 6.13
CA CYS A 116 16.38 -4.72 5.97
C CYS A 116 16.58 -3.34 6.58
N TYR A 117 17.83 -2.92 6.65
CA TYR A 117 18.22 -1.53 6.87
C TYR A 117 18.50 -0.88 5.52
N ASN A 118 17.73 0.15 5.17
CA ASN A 118 17.85 0.83 3.89
C ASN A 118 17.78 2.35 4.09
N TYR A 119 17.93 3.11 3.01
CA TYR A 119 17.67 4.54 3.02
C TYR A 119 16.34 4.85 3.72
N SER A 120 16.34 5.88 4.57
CA SER A 120 15.12 6.28 5.26
C SER A 120 14.01 6.56 4.24
N PRO A 121 12.78 6.07 4.49
CA PRO A 121 11.61 6.62 3.82
C PRO A 121 11.51 8.14 4.03
N LEU A 122 10.84 8.82 3.11
CA LEU A 122 10.76 10.28 3.18
C LEU A 122 9.97 10.74 4.41
N LEU A 123 8.89 10.02 4.72
CA LEU A 123 8.11 10.17 5.94
C LEU A 123 8.10 8.81 6.67
N TYR A 124 8.74 8.77 7.81
CA TYR A 124 9.03 7.53 8.52
C TYR A 124 8.54 7.56 9.97
N ALA A 125 7.79 6.53 10.36
CA ALA A 125 7.44 6.27 11.76
C ALA A 125 7.78 4.83 12.11
N PHE A 126 8.44 4.61 13.23
CA PHE A 126 8.79 3.30 13.73
C PHE A 126 8.32 3.14 15.17
N GLU A 127 7.48 2.11 15.42
CA GLU A 127 6.92 1.81 16.74
C GLU A 127 6.24 3.02 17.43
N CYS A 128 5.59 3.88 16.62
CA CYS A 128 4.85 5.04 17.11
C CYS A 128 3.38 4.69 17.34
N GLU A 129 2.76 5.40 18.27
CA GLU A 129 1.33 5.35 18.52
C GLU A 129 0.71 6.73 18.29
N ASN A 130 -0.51 6.76 17.74
CA ASN A 130 -1.25 8.00 17.44
C ASN A 130 -0.43 8.92 16.51
N VAL A 131 -0.12 8.46 15.33
CA VAL A 131 0.64 9.25 14.35
C VAL A 131 -0.25 9.64 13.19
N ALA A 132 -0.15 10.89 12.76
CA ALA A 132 -0.98 11.42 11.70
C ALA A 132 -0.23 12.32 10.71
N ILE A 133 -0.74 12.32 9.48
CA ILE A 133 -0.52 13.38 8.49
C ILE A 133 -1.90 13.86 8.08
N THR A 134 -2.19 15.14 8.28
CA THR A 134 -3.50 15.71 7.97
C THR A 134 -3.39 17.07 7.28
N GLY A 135 -4.51 17.58 6.81
CA GLY A 135 -4.60 18.90 6.19
C GLY A 135 -4.82 18.83 4.68
N LYS A 136 -4.58 19.94 3.96
CA LYS A 136 -4.87 20.04 2.52
C LYS A 136 -3.63 20.33 1.66
N GLY A 137 -2.45 20.31 2.26
CA GLY A 137 -1.20 20.56 1.57
C GLY A 137 -0.77 19.38 0.68
N THR A 138 0.43 19.47 0.15
CA THR A 138 0.98 18.52 -0.84
C THR A 138 2.32 17.99 -0.39
N LEU A 139 2.49 16.68 -0.50
CA LEU A 139 3.78 16.00 -0.43
C LEU A 139 4.31 15.82 -1.85
N GLN A 140 5.48 16.34 -2.12
CA GLN A 140 6.07 16.33 -3.47
C GLN A 140 7.57 16.14 -3.42
N PRO A 141 8.09 14.91 -3.58
CA PRO A 141 9.53 14.70 -3.66
C PRO A 141 10.11 15.24 -4.97
N LYS A 142 11.37 15.65 -4.93
CA LYS A 142 12.20 15.76 -6.13
C LYS A 142 12.46 14.34 -6.64
N MET A 143 12.56 14.19 -7.96
CA MET A 143 12.52 12.88 -8.57
C MET A 143 13.68 12.57 -9.51
N ASP A 144 14.63 13.47 -9.69
CA ASP A 144 15.68 13.30 -10.71
C ASP A 144 16.51 12.03 -10.48
N THR A 145 16.94 11.80 -9.24
CA THR A 145 17.67 10.59 -8.85
C THR A 145 16.78 9.36 -8.89
N TRP A 146 15.59 9.44 -8.31
CA TRP A 146 14.70 8.28 -8.22
C TRP A 146 14.22 7.80 -9.58
N LYS A 147 14.02 8.69 -10.56
CA LYS A 147 13.67 8.32 -11.95
C LYS A 147 14.78 7.53 -12.65
N VAL A 148 16.04 7.76 -12.31
CA VAL A 148 17.16 6.93 -12.78
C VAL A 148 17.05 5.52 -12.19
N TRP A 149 16.75 5.41 -10.90
CA TRP A 149 16.62 4.13 -10.22
C TRP A 149 15.39 3.32 -10.67
N PHE A 150 14.35 3.97 -11.21
CA PHE A 150 13.21 3.28 -11.85
C PHE A 150 13.62 2.36 -12.99
N LYS A 151 14.70 2.67 -13.69
CA LYS A 151 15.18 1.89 -14.84
C LYS A 151 15.84 0.57 -14.44
N ARG A 152 15.91 0.29 -13.14
CA ARG A 152 16.55 -0.90 -12.58
C ARG A 152 17.98 -1.11 -13.13
N PRO A 153 18.90 -0.18 -12.89
CA PRO A 153 20.28 -0.35 -13.29
C PRO A 153 20.91 -1.58 -12.62
N GLN A 154 22.04 -2.04 -13.13
CA GLN A 154 22.72 -3.24 -12.61
C GLN A 154 22.92 -3.23 -11.08
N PRO A 155 23.35 -2.13 -10.44
CA PRO A 155 23.46 -2.07 -8.97
C PRO A 155 22.15 -2.37 -8.24
N HIS A 156 21.01 -1.96 -8.80
CA HIS A 156 19.69 -2.29 -8.24
C HIS A 156 19.41 -3.81 -8.28
N LEU A 157 19.71 -4.46 -9.40
CA LEU A 157 19.50 -5.91 -9.54
C LEU A 157 20.42 -6.72 -8.62
N GLU A 158 21.66 -6.26 -8.43
CA GLU A 158 22.62 -6.87 -7.51
C GLU A 158 22.17 -6.70 -6.06
N ALA A 159 21.71 -5.51 -5.67
CA ALA A 159 21.16 -5.25 -4.35
C ALA A 159 19.93 -6.12 -4.04
N LEU A 160 19.06 -6.30 -5.01
CA LEU A 160 17.92 -7.22 -4.87
C LEU A 160 18.39 -8.65 -4.62
N LYS A 161 19.29 -9.16 -5.43
CA LYS A 161 19.84 -10.51 -5.28
C LYS A 161 20.50 -10.68 -3.91
N GLU A 162 21.25 -9.68 -3.46
CA GLU A 162 21.88 -9.67 -2.14
C GLU A 162 20.82 -9.75 -1.02
N LEU A 163 19.80 -8.89 -1.05
CA LEU A 163 18.74 -8.88 -0.03
C LEU A 163 18.00 -10.21 0.01
N TYR A 164 17.62 -10.76 -1.16
CA TYR A 164 16.96 -12.06 -1.24
C TYR A 164 17.86 -13.20 -0.71
N THR A 165 19.15 -13.18 -1.02
CA THR A 165 20.11 -14.16 -0.51
C THR A 165 20.21 -14.09 1.01
N LYS A 166 20.41 -12.90 1.55
CA LYS A 166 20.48 -12.67 3.00
C LYS A 166 19.21 -13.13 3.73
N ALA A 167 18.05 -12.79 3.19
CA ALA A 167 16.77 -13.20 3.78
C ALA A 167 16.55 -14.71 3.71
N SER A 168 16.81 -15.34 2.57
CA SER A 168 16.61 -16.78 2.37
C SER A 168 17.59 -17.67 3.16
N THR A 169 18.74 -17.12 3.53
CA THR A 169 19.75 -17.80 4.38
C THR A 169 19.66 -17.40 5.85
N ASN A 170 18.57 -16.70 6.23
CA ASN A 170 18.28 -16.27 7.60
C ASN A 170 19.39 -15.38 8.25
N ILE A 171 20.11 -14.59 7.42
CA ILE A 171 21.00 -13.58 7.96
C ILE A 171 20.18 -12.60 8.83
N PRO A 172 20.62 -12.25 10.05
CA PRO A 172 19.89 -11.31 10.91
C PRO A 172 19.58 -9.98 10.22
N VAL A 173 18.40 -9.42 10.47
CA VAL A 173 17.94 -8.19 9.80
C VAL A 173 18.93 -7.05 9.97
N ILE A 174 19.54 -6.90 11.16
CA ILE A 174 20.54 -5.86 11.44
C ILE A 174 21.79 -5.96 10.53
N GLU A 175 22.08 -7.13 9.99
CA GLU A 175 23.20 -7.35 9.09
C GLU A 175 22.81 -7.14 7.61
N ARG A 176 21.53 -6.93 7.33
CA ARG A 176 21.01 -6.65 5.98
C ARG A 176 21.08 -5.16 5.68
N GLN A 177 22.30 -4.63 5.65
CA GLN A 177 22.56 -3.21 5.37
C GLN A 177 22.52 -2.98 3.86
N MET A 178 21.47 -2.32 3.38
CA MET A 178 21.20 -2.16 1.94
C MET A 178 21.46 -0.74 1.42
N ALA A 179 21.60 0.26 2.31
CA ALA A 179 21.92 1.64 1.94
C ALA A 179 23.43 1.88 1.91
N ILE A 180 24.16 1.06 1.14
CA ILE A 180 25.61 1.14 1.00
C ILE A 180 26.01 1.16 -0.48
N GLY A 181 27.07 1.90 -0.78
CA GLY A 181 27.62 2.00 -2.14
C GLY A 181 26.55 2.53 -3.12
N GLU A 182 26.41 1.86 -4.25
CA GLU A 182 25.46 2.19 -5.31
C GLU A 182 24.19 1.32 -5.25
N ASN A 183 23.87 0.76 -4.09
CA ASN A 183 22.63 0.01 -3.91
C ASN A 183 21.41 0.91 -4.12
N HIS A 184 20.73 0.73 -5.23
CA HIS A 184 19.63 1.58 -5.66
C HIS A 184 18.26 1.04 -5.23
N LEU A 185 18.13 0.62 -3.96
CA LEU A 185 16.84 0.27 -3.38
C LEU A 185 16.12 1.54 -2.94
N ARG A 186 15.19 1.98 -3.74
CA ARG A 186 14.43 3.23 -3.54
C ARG A 186 13.67 3.23 -2.21
N PRO A 187 13.67 4.33 -1.45
CA PRO A 187 12.85 4.45 -0.26
C PRO A 187 11.37 4.62 -0.61
N HIS A 188 10.48 4.25 0.31
CA HIS A 188 9.05 4.59 0.24
C HIS A 188 8.85 6.09 0.47
N LEU A 189 7.74 6.65 -0.02
CA LEU A 189 7.37 8.03 0.34
C LEU A 189 6.91 8.09 1.80
N ILE A 190 5.85 7.35 2.14
CA ILE A 190 5.36 7.20 3.51
C ILE A 190 5.58 5.74 3.93
N HIS A 191 6.31 5.51 5.01
CA HIS A 191 6.47 4.18 5.58
C HIS A 191 6.28 4.24 7.09
N PHE A 192 5.12 3.76 7.53
CA PHE A 192 4.85 3.58 8.94
C PHE A 192 5.00 2.11 9.31
N ASN A 193 5.91 1.85 10.24
CA ASN A 193 6.38 0.52 10.59
C ASN A 193 6.05 0.24 12.06
N ARG A 194 5.24 -0.78 12.31
CA ARG A 194 4.79 -1.19 13.65
C ARG A 194 4.08 -0.08 14.44
N CYS A 195 3.33 0.76 13.73
CA CYS A 195 2.60 1.86 14.34
C CYS A 195 1.18 1.45 14.73
N LYS A 196 0.60 2.19 15.68
CA LYS A 196 -0.81 2.02 16.11
C LYS A 196 -1.59 3.31 15.96
N ASN A 197 -2.88 3.19 15.64
CA ASN A 197 -3.80 4.31 15.48
C ASN A 197 -3.27 5.36 14.49
N VAL A 198 -3.09 4.94 13.24
CA VAL A 198 -2.61 5.79 12.14
C VAL A 198 -3.75 6.62 11.57
N LEU A 199 -3.52 7.91 11.31
CA LEU A 199 -4.45 8.78 10.59
C LEU A 199 -3.76 9.44 9.39
N LEU A 200 -4.28 9.21 8.19
CA LEU A 200 -3.88 9.92 6.97
C LEU A 200 -5.13 10.57 6.38
N ASP A 201 -5.22 11.91 6.38
CA ASP A 201 -6.45 12.61 6.02
C ASP A 201 -6.25 13.92 5.26
N GLY A 202 -6.79 14.01 4.05
CA GLY A 202 -7.07 15.27 3.34
C GLY A 202 -5.98 15.79 2.42
N PHE A 203 -4.75 15.34 2.55
CA PHE A 203 -3.60 15.87 1.79
C PHE A 203 -3.44 15.23 0.40
N LYS A 204 -2.58 15.86 -0.40
CA LYS A 204 -2.25 15.42 -1.75
C LYS A 204 -0.85 14.83 -1.80
N ILE A 205 -0.66 13.83 -2.65
CA ILE A 205 0.65 13.29 -2.99
C ILE A 205 0.89 13.49 -4.49
N ARG A 206 2.06 13.99 -4.83
CA ARG A 206 2.52 14.19 -6.20
C ARG A 206 3.89 13.57 -6.37
N GLU A 207 3.96 12.46 -7.07
CA GLU A 207 5.13 11.61 -7.26
C GLU A 207 5.55 10.80 -6.00
N SER A 208 6.28 9.71 -6.23
CA SER A 208 6.84 8.85 -5.18
C SER A 208 8.08 8.12 -5.71
N PRO A 209 9.12 7.91 -4.88
CA PRO A 209 10.26 7.11 -5.29
C PRO A 209 9.95 5.62 -5.50
N PHE A 210 9.01 5.07 -4.73
CA PHE A 210 8.66 3.65 -4.69
C PHE A 210 7.19 3.49 -4.30
N TRP A 211 6.78 2.44 -3.57
CA TRP A 211 5.44 2.32 -3.02
C TRP A 211 5.09 3.60 -2.26
N THR A 212 3.93 4.19 -2.58
CA THR A 212 3.64 5.55 -2.15
C THR A 212 3.31 5.61 -0.67
N ILE A 213 2.36 4.81 -0.22
CA ILE A 213 1.99 4.69 1.20
C ILE A 213 2.18 3.23 1.60
N HIS A 214 3.14 2.94 2.45
CA HIS A 214 3.42 1.61 2.94
C HIS A 214 3.16 1.53 4.44
N LEU A 215 2.11 0.82 4.82
CA LEU A 215 1.74 0.54 6.20
C LEU A 215 2.16 -0.88 6.55
N TYR A 216 3.26 -0.99 7.28
CA TYR A 216 3.93 -2.26 7.59
C TYR A 216 3.74 -2.65 9.06
N MET A 217 3.09 -3.79 9.30
CA MET A 217 2.81 -4.31 10.65
C MET A 217 2.07 -3.30 11.55
N CYS A 218 1.25 -2.44 10.98
CA CYS A 218 0.47 -1.45 11.71
C CYS A 218 -0.86 -2.02 12.21
N ASP A 219 -1.35 -1.50 13.34
CA ASP A 219 -2.62 -1.92 13.95
C ASP A 219 -3.55 -0.74 14.20
N GLY A 220 -4.62 -0.69 13.44
CA GLY A 220 -5.65 0.32 13.53
C GLY A 220 -5.32 1.62 12.80
N GLY A 221 -6.22 2.08 11.98
CA GLY A 221 -6.07 3.38 11.32
C GLY A 221 -7.16 3.73 10.34
N LEU A 222 -7.17 5.01 10.02
CA LEU A 222 -8.05 5.63 9.04
C LEU A 222 -7.23 6.35 7.98
N VAL A 223 -7.50 6.01 6.72
CA VAL A 223 -6.94 6.69 5.55
C VAL A 223 -8.11 7.24 4.74
N ARG A 224 -8.20 8.56 4.58
CA ARG A 224 -9.32 9.16 3.86
C ARG A 224 -8.99 10.46 3.15
N ASN A 225 -9.84 10.82 2.18
CA ASN A 225 -9.79 12.09 1.46
C ASN A 225 -8.43 12.38 0.80
N LEU A 226 -7.67 11.34 0.42
CA LEU A 226 -6.38 11.51 -0.22
C LEU A 226 -6.52 11.62 -1.74
N ASP A 227 -5.72 12.51 -2.32
CA ASP A 227 -5.51 12.62 -3.77
C ASP A 227 -4.07 12.21 -4.10
N VAL A 228 -3.89 10.96 -4.55
CA VAL A 228 -2.60 10.32 -4.74
C VAL A 228 -2.30 10.17 -6.22
N LYS A 229 -1.23 10.82 -6.68
CA LYS A 229 -0.76 10.75 -8.05
C LYS A 229 0.75 10.49 -8.10
N ALA A 230 1.13 9.31 -8.60
CA ALA A 230 2.53 8.92 -8.75
C ALA A 230 2.69 7.96 -9.93
N HIS A 231 3.47 8.36 -10.94
CA HIS A 231 3.69 7.60 -12.16
C HIS A 231 5.15 7.18 -12.32
N GLY A 232 5.47 6.01 -11.84
CA GLY A 232 6.77 5.40 -11.96
C GLY A 232 6.68 3.89 -11.76
N HIS A 233 7.82 3.24 -11.83
CA HIS A 233 7.91 1.82 -11.59
C HIS A 233 7.66 1.47 -10.12
N ASN A 234 6.72 0.57 -9.84
CA ASN A 234 6.25 0.22 -8.49
C ASN A 234 5.68 1.42 -7.71
N ASN A 235 5.01 2.34 -8.37
CA ASN A 235 4.26 3.38 -7.69
C ASN A 235 2.84 2.89 -7.40
N ASP A 236 2.74 1.96 -6.48
CA ASP A 236 1.47 1.55 -5.87
C ASP A 236 0.93 2.71 -5.02
N GLY A 237 -0.40 2.85 -4.93
CA GLY A 237 -1.02 3.93 -4.17
C GLY A 237 -0.90 3.72 -2.67
N ILE A 238 -1.44 2.61 -2.20
CA ILE A 238 -1.33 2.21 -0.79
C ILE A 238 -1.11 0.71 -0.67
N ASP A 239 -0.06 0.33 0.04
CA ASP A 239 0.32 -1.04 0.38
C ASP A 239 0.09 -1.30 1.87
N PHE A 240 -0.84 -2.17 2.18
CA PHE A 240 -0.94 -2.76 3.51
C PHE A 240 -0.13 -4.03 3.54
N GLU A 241 0.87 -4.09 4.41
CA GLU A 241 1.69 -5.29 4.56
C GLU A 241 1.71 -5.75 6.01
N MET A 242 1.21 -6.97 6.29
CA MET A 242 1.08 -7.52 7.65
C MET A 242 0.35 -6.58 8.62
N SER A 243 -0.51 -5.70 8.12
CA SER A 243 -1.25 -4.69 8.89
C SER A 243 -2.69 -5.11 9.09
N ARG A 244 -3.37 -4.53 10.08
CA ARG A 244 -4.73 -4.92 10.42
C ARG A 244 -5.59 -3.77 10.92
N ASN A 245 -6.92 -3.96 10.81
CA ASN A 245 -7.94 -3.06 11.36
C ASN A 245 -7.89 -1.64 10.75
N PHE A 246 -7.95 -1.55 9.41
CA PHE A 246 -7.93 -0.27 8.70
C PHE A 246 -9.23 0.00 7.94
N LEU A 247 -9.57 1.27 7.87
CA LEU A 247 -10.55 1.82 6.94
C LEU A 247 -9.85 2.77 5.96
N VAL A 248 -10.09 2.54 4.66
CA VAL A 248 -9.70 3.46 3.57
C VAL A 248 -10.98 3.97 2.93
N GLU A 249 -11.17 5.28 2.88
CA GLU A 249 -12.37 5.86 2.28
C GLU A 249 -12.12 7.18 1.55
N ASP A 250 -12.94 7.45 0.54
CA ASP A 250 -12.97 8.73 -0.17
C ASP A 250 -11.60 9.15 -0.77
N CYS A 251 -10.78 8.16 -1.19
CA CYS A 251 -9.47 8.39 -1.79
C CYS A 251 -9.51 8.27 -3.32
N SER A 252 -8.67 9.04 -3.98
CA SER A 252 -8.47 9.00 -5.43
C SER A 252 -7.03 8.60 -5.75
N PHE A 253 -6.86 7.64 -6.66
CA PHE A 253 -5.57 7.08 -7.06
C PHE A 253 -5.34 7.25 -8.57
N ASP A 254 -4.22 7.88 -8.94
CA ASP A 254 -3.71 8.00 -10.31
C ASP A 254 -2.26 7.49 -10.30
N GLN A 255 -2.09 6.17 -10.54
CA GLN A 255 -0.88 5.44 -10.21
C GLN A 255 -0.17 4.86 -11.43
N GLY A 256 1.13 4.62 -11.28
CA GLY A 256 1.94 3.89 -12.26
C GLY A 256 1.87 2.37 -12.09
N ASP A 257 1.36 1.89 -10.95
CA ASP A 257 1.16 0.47 -10.64
C ASP A 257 -0.24 0.27 -10.00
N ASP A 258 -0.42 -0.59 -9.04
CA ASP A 258 -1.71 -0.90 -8.41
C ASP A 258 -2.22 0.25 -7.51
N ALA A 259 -3.53 0.40 -7.33
CA ALA A 259 -4.11 1.45 -6.47
C ALA A 259 -4.06 1.06 -4.99
N VAL A 260 -4.75 -0.02 -4.62
CA VAL A 260 -4.74 -0.56 -3.25
C VAL A 260 -4.25 -1.98 -3.29
N VAL A 261 -3.21 -2.28 -2.52
CA VAL A 261 -2.58 -3.59 -2.48
C VAL A 261 -2.50 -4.14 -1.06
N ILE A 262 -2.85 -5.39 -0.93
CA ILE A 262 -2.78 -6.14 0.33
C ILE A 262 -1.66 -7.15 0.21
N LYS A 263 -0.70 -7.08 1.13
CA LYS A 263 0.51 -7.89 1.18
C LYS A 263 0.73 -8.45 2.58
N ALA A 264 1.52 -9.52 2.68
CA ALA A 264 1.86 -10.14 3.95
C ALA A 264 3.26 -10.75 3.91
N GLY A 265 4.20 -10.00 3.36
CA GLY A 265 5.62 -10.34 3.34
C GLY A 265 5.99 -11.52 2.45
N ARG A 266 7.27 -11.78 2.37
CA ARG A 266 7.87 -12.69 1.40
C ARG A 266 8.68 -13.80 2.08
N ASN A 267 8.29 -15.06 1.79
CA ASN A 267 9.01 -16.29 2.08
C ASN A 267 9.52 -16.36 3.55
N GLN A 268 10.80 -16.62 3.78
CA GLN A 268 11.40 -16.87 5.09
C GLN A 268 11.11 -15.78 6.12
N ASP A 269 11.19 -14.51 5.73
CA ASP A 269 10.88 -13.40 6.65
C ASP A 269 9.43 -13.43 7.10
N ALA A 270 8.50 -13.59 6.18
CA ALA A 270 7.09 -13.63 6.51
C ALA A 270 6.72 -14.90 7.30
N TRP A 271 7.34 -16.05 7.01
CA TRP A 271 7.14 -17.27 7.79
C TRP A 271 7.67 -17.10 9.22
N ARG A 272 8.80 -16.43 9.40
CA ARG A 272 9.37 -16.10 10.71
C ARG A 272 8.47 -15.15 11.49
N LEU A 273 7.97 -14.08 10.83
CA LEU A 273 7.11 -13.07 11.44
C LEU A 273 5.70 -13.58 11.72
N ASN A 274 5.23 -14.53 10.90
CA ASN A 274 3.93 -15.21 11.05
C ASN A 274 2.78 -14.25 11.36
N THR A 275 2.71 -13.14 10.64
CA THR A 275 1.75 -12.06 10.86
C THR A 275 0.90 -11.87 9.61
N PRO A 276 -0.41 -12.09 9.65
CA PRO A 276 -1.28 -11.86 8.52
C PRO A 276 -1.58 -10.37 8.31
N CYS A 277 -1.99 -10.04 7.07
CA CYS A 277 -2.67 -8.79 6.79
C CYS A 277 -4.18 -9.04 6.80
N GLU A 278 -4.93 -8.32 7.66
CA GLU A 278 -6.32 -8.68 7.91
C GLU A 278 -7.23 -7.51 8.33
N ASN A 279 -8.55 -7.70 8.16
CA ASN A 279 -9.58 -6.77 8.61
C ASN A 279 -9.39 -5.37 8.00
N ILE A 280 -9.37 -5.28 6.68
CA ILE A 280 -9.22 -4.01 5.95
C ILE A 280 -10.47 -3.78 5.13
N VAL A 281 -11.06 -2.59 5.29
CA VAL A 281 -12.21 -2.12 4.52
C VAL A 281 -11.79 -0.94 3.65
N ILE A 282 -12.13 -1.01 2.36
CA ILE A 282 -11.88 0.04 1.37
C ILE A 282 -13.23 0.43 0.78
N ARG A 283 -13.61 1.71 0.84
CA ARG A 283 -14.88 2.17 0.30
C ARG A 283 -14.82 3.56 -0.31
N ASN A 284 -15.75 3.84 -1.23
CA ASN A 284 -15.89 5.14 -1.89
C ASN A 284 -14.59 5.65 -2.55
N CYS A 285 -13.69 4.75 -2.93
CA CYS A 285 -12.44 5.10 -3.56
C CYS A 285 -12.54 5.00 -5.08
N GLN A 286 -11.69 5.74 -5.78
CA GLN A 286 -11.58 5.63 -7.23
C GLN A 286 -10.14 5.45 -7.68
N ILE A 287 -9.97 4.64 -8.74
CA ILE A 287 -8.74 4.60 -9.51
C ILE A 287 -8.94 5.31 -10.84
N LEU A 288 -8.19 6.38 -11.07
CA LEU A 288 -8.21 7.12 -12.33
C LEU A 288 -7.27 6.47 -13.35
N LYS A 289 -6.13 5.97 -12.90
CA LYS A 289 -5.17 5.20 -13.69
C LYS A 289 -4.40 4.26 -12.76
N GLY A 290 -4.00 3.11 -13.28
CA GLY A 290 -3.21 2.12 -12.55
C GLY A 290 -3.33 0.74 -13.16
N HIS A 291 -2.59 -0.21 -12.61
CA HIS A 291 -2.68 -1.60 -13.06
C HIS A 291 -3.93 -2.27 -12.50
N THR A 292 -4.15 -2.18 -11.18
CA THR A 292 -5.23 -2.90 -10.50
C THR A 292 -5.95 -1.98 -9.50
N LEU A 293 -7.28 -2.10 -9.39
CA LEU A 293 -8.04 -1.41 -8.35
C LEU A 293 -7.79 -2.05 -6.98
N LEU A 294 -7.97 -3.38 -6.86
CA LEU A 294 -7.64 -4.16 -5.66
C LEU A 294 -6.68 -5.29 -6.01
N GLY A 295 -5.44 -5.17 -5.57
CA GLY A 295 -4.41 -6.20 -5.68
C GLY A 295 -4.23 -6.98 -4.38
N ILE A 296 -4.19 -8.32 -4.48
CA ILE A 296 -3.86 -9.22 -3.38
C ILE A 296 -2.55 -9.91 -3.75
N GLY A 297 -1.48 -9.55 -3.07
CA GLY A 297 -0.15 -10.12 -3.31
C GLY A 297 0.75 -9.26 -4.22
N SER A 298 1.83 -9.88 -4.77
CA SER A 298 2.22 -11.31 -4.69
C SER A 298 2.93 -11.69 -3.36
N GLU A 299 3.32 -10.75 -2.53
CA GLU A 299 3.90 -10.97 -1.22
C GLU A 299 2.77 -11.35 -0.23
N ILE A 300 2.58 -12.66 0.04
CA ILE A 300 1.45 -13.14 0.86
C ILE A 300 1.85 -14.22 1.86
N SER A 301 3.13 -14.40 2.10
CA SER A 301 3.62 -15.56 2.85
C SER A 301 3.19 -15.59 4.33
N GLY A 302 2.84 -14.43 4.92
CA GLY A 302 2.23 -14.32 6.26
C GLY A 302 0.72 -14.58 6.31
N GLY A 303 0.07 -14.62 5.14
CA GLY A 303 -1.37 -14.82 5.02
C GLY A 303 -2.18 -13.53 4.92
N ILE A 304 -3.30 -13.59 4.20
CA ILE A 304 -4.23 -12.47 4.01
C ILE A 304 -5.64 -12.97 4.27
N ARG A 305 -6.44 -12.21 5.03
CA ARG A 305 -7.86 -12.53 5.24
C ARG A 305 -8.71 -11.31 5.58
N ASN A 306 -10.01 -11.44 5.34
CA ASN A 306 -10.99 -10.44 5.72
C ASN A 306 -10.71 -9.06 5.10
N ILE A 307 -10.71 -9.02 3.76
CA ILE A 307 -10.55 -7.78 2.99
C ILE A 307 -11.88 -7.48 2.30
N TYR A 308 -12.35 -6.25 2.41
CA TYR A 308 -13.61 -5.84 1.83
C TYR A 308 -13.49 -4.50 1.10
N MET A 309 -13.60 -4.53 -0.22
CA MET A 309 -13.71 -3.34 -1.05
C MET A 309 -15.15 -3.18 -1.54
N HIS A 310 -15.71 -1.99 -1.34
CA HIS A 310 -17.07 -1.71 -1.82
C HIS A 310 -17.29 -0.25 -2.20
N ASP A 311 -18.31 -0.04 -3.05
CA ASP A 311 -18.72 1.31 -3.51
C ASP A 311 -17.56 2.09 -4.16
N CYS A 312 -16.70 1.39 -4.91
CA CYS A 312 -15.53 1.96 -5.57
C CYS A 312 -15.73 2.08 -7.09
N THR A 313 -14.91 2.91 -7.73
CA THR A 313 -14.99 3.14 -9.17
C THR A 313 -13.62 3.09 -9.87
N ALA A 314 -13.62 2.65 -11.12
CA ALA A 314 -12.49 2.72 -12.04
C ALA A 314 -12.97 3.26 -13.39
N PRO A 315 -13.25 4.58 -13.53
CA PRO A 315 -13.93 5.14 -14.69
C PRO A 315 -13.13 5.03 -15.99
N ASN A 316 -11.83 4.90 -15.90
CA ASN A 316 -10.94 4.77 -17.05
C ASN A 316 -10.51 3.32 -17.28
N SER A 317 -9.48 3.11 -18.11
CA SER A 317 -8.94 1.78 -18.39
C SER A 317 -7.98 1.33 -17.31
N VAL A 318 -8.17 0.10 -16.84
CA VAL A 318 -7.25 -0.61 -15.92
C VAL A 318 -6.90 -1.98 -16.48
N MET A 319 -5.82 -2.58 -16.00
CA MET A 319 -5.50 -3.96 -16.38
C MET A 319 -6.43 -4.94 -15.68
N ARG A 320 -6.61 -4.79 -14.35
CA ARG A 320 -7.50 -5.66 -13.56
C ARG A 320 -8.36 -4.84 -12.61
N LEU A 321 -9.59 -5.25 -12.39
CA LEU A 321 -10.35 -4.71 -11.27
C LEU A 321 -9.98 -5.41 -9.98
N PHE A 322 -9.92 -6.74 -10.00
CA PHE A 322 -9.59 -7.54 -8.85
C PHE A 322 -8.56 -8.60 -9.25
N PHE A 323 -7.37 -8.53 -8.64
CA PHE A 323 -6.27 -9.42 -8.95
C PHE A 323 -5.73 -10.12 -7.70
N VAL A 324 -5.84 -11.45 -7.67
CA VAL A 324 -5.23 -12.32 -6.67
C VAL A 324 -4.01 -13.00 -7.28
N LYS A 325 -2.83 -12.60 -6.83
CA LYS A 325 -1.55 -13.05 -7.39
C LYS A 325 -0.64 -13.66 -6.33
N THR A 326 -0.12 -14.83 -6.61
CA THR A 326 0.83 -15.56 -5.76
C THR A 326 1.72 -16.46 -6.59
N ASN A 327 2.56 -17.27 -5.95
CA ASN A 327 3.33 -18.32 -6.60
C ASN A 327 3.60 -19.49 -5.65
N HIS A 328 4.12 -20.58 -6.20
CA HIS A 328 4.38 -21.83 -5.48
C HIS A 328 5.58 -21.77 -4.50
N ARG A 329 6.15 -20.59 -4.25
CA ARG A 329 7.24 -20.36 -3.27
C ARG A 329 6.78 -19.61 -2.03
N ARG A 330 5.52 -19.12 -2.01
CA ARG A 330 5.01 -18.20 -0.99
C ARG A 330 4.50 -18.91 0.26
N GLY A 331 3.76 -20.00 0.12
CA GLY A 331 2.95 -20.55 1.21
C GLY A 331 1.89 -19.55 1.65
N GLY A 332 1.57 -19.55 2.93
CA GLY A 332 0.55 -18.66 3.47
C GLY A 332 -0.86 -19.00 3.00
N PHE A 333 -1.76 -18.06 3.13
CA PHE A 333 -3.16 -18.21 2.75
C PHE A 333 -3.78 -16.89 2.27
N ILE A 334 -4.85 -17.00 1.48
CA ILE A 334 -5.72 -15.89 1.09
C ILE A 334 -7.15 -16.36 1.37
N GLU A 335 -7.86 -15.66 2.26
CA GLU A 335 -9.20 -16.05 2.70
C GLU A 335 -10.14 -14.84 2.78
N ASN A 336 -11.41 -15.05 2.42
CA ASN A 336 -12.48 -14.10 2.65
C ASN A 336 -12.16 -12.70 2.10
N VAL A 337 -11.92 -12.61 0.79
CA VAL A 337 -11.71 -11.34 0.09
C VAL A 337 -12.94 -10.99 -0.74
N TYR A 338 -13.49 -9.81 -0.50
CA TYR A 338 -14.76 -9.38 -1.05
C TYR A 338 -14.61 -8.09 -1.87
N MET A 339 -15.17 -8.10 -3.08
CA MET A 339 -15.41 -6.90 -3.87
C MET A 339 -16.90 -6.75 -4.14
N LYS A 340 -17.49 -5.60 -3.82
CA LYS A 340 -18.92 -5.36 -3.97
C LYS A 340 -19.23 -3.95 -4.47
N ASN A 341 -20.26 -3.85 -5.33
CA ASN A 341 -20.75 -2.58 -5.86
C ASN A 341 -19.64 -1.71 -6.46
N VAL A 342 -18.94 -2.25 -7.46
CA VAL A 342 -17.86 -1.57 -8.18
C VAL A 342 -18.30 -1.26 -9.60
N LYS A 343 -18.00 -0.04 -10.06
CA LYS A 343 -18.29 0.41 -11.43
C LYS A 343 -16.99 0.72 -12.15
N ALA A 344 -16.83 0.17 -13.36
CA ALA A 344 -15.64 0.34 -14.16
C ALA A 344 -15.96 0.71 -15.60
N GLY A 345 -15.07 1.47 -16.24
CA GLY A 345 -15.07 1.70 -17.67
C GLY A 345 -14.50 0.48 -18.39
N THR A 346 -13.20 0.37 -18.54
CA THR A 346 -12.56 -0.72 -19.28
C THR A 346 -11.57 -1.50 -18.42
N ALA A 347 -11.58 -2.83 -18.53
CA ALA A 347 -10.60 -3.70 -17.89
C ALA A 347 -10.07 -4.77 -18.85
N GLN A 348 -8.83 -5.19 -18.71
CA GLN A 348 -8.39 -6.41 -19.39
C GLN A 348 -9.03 -7.64 -18.73
N ARG A 349 -9.02 -7.69 -17.39
CA ARG A 349 -9.69 -8.73 -16.60
C ARG A 349 -10.52 -8.07 -15.50
N VAL A 350 -11.77 -8.50 -15.33
CA VAL A 350 -12.60 -8.05 -14.20
C VAL A 350 -12.17 -8.77 -12.92
N LEU A 351 -11.96 -10.09 -12.98
CA LEU A 351 -11.35 -10.89 -11.91
C LEU A 351 -10.24 -11.76 -12.49
N GLU A 352 -9.08 -11.75 -11.84
CA GLU A 352 -7.99 -12.66 -12.15
C GLU A 352 -7.44 -13.32 -10.87
N ILE A 353 -7.23 -14.63 -10.92
CA ILE A 353 -6.45 -15.38 -9.94
C ILE A 353 -5.31 -16.03 -10.71
N ASP A 354 -4.06 -15.75 -10.33
CA ASP A 354 -2.87 -16.39 -10.91
C ASP A 354 -1.92 -16.83 -9.79
N THR A 355 -1.71 -18.15 -9.70
CA THR A 355 -0.85 -18.79 -8.70
C THR A 355 0.57 -19.08 -9.22
N GLU A 356 0.95 -18.50 -10.35
CA GLU A 356 2.27 -18.71 -10.97
C GLU A 356 3.00 -17.40 -11.29
N VAL A 357 2.72 -16.34 -10.52
CA VAL A 357 3.30 -15.02 -10.73
C VAL A 357 4.70 -14.97 -10.12
N LEU A 358 5.73 -15.14 -10.92
CA LEU A 358 7.13 -15.12 -10.50
C LEU A 358 7.89 -13.91 -11.04
N TYR A 359 7.44 -13.33 -12.15
CA TYR A 359 8.11 -12.22 -12.83
C TYR A 359 9.65 -12.46 -12.98
N GLN A 360 10.43 -11.40 -12.86
CA GLN A 360 11.90 -11.47 -12.89
C GLN A 360 12.52 -12.19 -11.68
N TRP A 361 11.76 -12.41 -10.63
CA TRP A 361 12.25 -13.06 -9.40
C TRP A 361 12.56 -14.54 -9.57
N LYS A 362 12.09 -15.13 -10.65
CA LYS A 362 12.35 -16.54 -10.96
C LYS A 362 13.85 -16.89 -10.89
N ASP A 363 14.68 -15.98 -11.42
CA ASP A 363 16.13 -16.20 -11.55
C ASP A 363 16.94 -15.51 -10.44
N LEU A 364 16.33 -14.61 -9.67
CA LEU A 364 17.02 -13.86 -8.61
C LEU A 364 16.98 -14.55 -7.24
N VAL A 365 16.02 -15.43 -6.99
CA VAL A 365 15.90 -16.10 -5.69
C VAL A 365 16.88 -17.28 -5.62
N PRO A 366 17.91 -17.21 -4.76
CA PRO A 366 19.02 -18.19 -4.74
C PRO A 366 18.60 -19.56 -4.18
N THR A 367 17.56 -19.61 -3.34
CA THR A 367 17.03 -20.84 -2.77
C THR A 367 15.56 -20.96 -3.09
N TYR A 368 15.11 -22.20 -3.29
CA TYR A 368 13.73 -22.51 -3.61
C TYR A 368 13.20 -23.60 -2.69
N GLU A 369 12.11 -23.28 -2.04
CA GLU A 369 11.30 -24.22 -1.29
C GLU A 369 9.86 -24.12 -1.80
N GLU A 370 9.29 -25.25 -2.22
CA GLU A 370 7.89 -25.27 -2.66
C GLU A 370 6.96 -25.14 -1.46
N ARG A 371 6.23 -24.01 -1.44
CA ARG A 371 5.15 -23.75 -0.48
C ARG A 371 3.97 -23.14 -1.22
N ILE A 372 2.92 -23.91 -1.39
CA ILE A 372 1.74 -23.51 -2.14
C ILE A 372 0.83 -22.69 -1.24
N THR A 373 0.31 -21.58 -1.79
CA THR A 373 -0.66 -20.72 -1.11
C THR A 373 -2.04 -21.37 -1.09
N ARG A 374 -2.69 -21.44 0.06
CA ARG A 374 -4.09 -21.83 0.17
C ARG A 374 -4.97 -20.60 -0.15
N ILE A 375 -5.88 -20.75 -1.12
CA ILE A 375 -6.83 -19.69 -1.51
C ILE A 375 -8.24 -20.24 -1.26
N ASP A 376 -9.03 -19.52 -0.43
CA ASP A 376 -10.37 -19.93 -0.06
C ASP A 376 -11.29 -18.73 0.19
N GLY A 377 -12.31 -18.56 -0.62
CA GLY A 377 -13.30 -17.50 -0.45
C GLY A 377 -12.92 -16.18 -1.13
N ILE A 378 -13.10 -16.13 -2.45
CA ILE A 378 -12.98 -14.92 -3.27
C ILE A 378 -14.38 -14.57 -3.79
N TYR A 379 -14.87 -13.39 -3.41
CA TYR A 379 -16.26 -13.00 -3.64
C TYR A 379 -16.34 -11.70 -4.43
N MET A 380 -17.02 -11.75 -5.58
CA MET A 380 -17.34 -10.58 -6.42
C MET A 380 -18.87 -10.46 -6.52
N ASP A 381 -19.41 -9.30 -6.15
CA ASP A 381 -20.85 -9.05 -6.12
C ASP A 381 -21.18 -7.64 -6.63
N LYS A 382 -22.19 -7.53 -7.51
CA LYS A 382 -22.66 -6.24 -8.05
C LYS A 382 -21.57 -5.40 -8.71
N VAL A 383 -20.86 -5.99 -9.66
CA VAL A 383 -19.81 -5.32 -10.44
C VAL A 383 -20.30 -5.02 -11.85
N THR A 384 -20.12 -3.77 -12.31
CA THR A 384 -20.39 -3.38 -13.68
C THR A 384 -19.12 -2.88 -14.36
N CYS A 385 -18.90 -3.32 -15.61
CA CYS A 385 -17.79 -2.89 -16.43
C CYS A 385 -18.32 -2.59 -17.85
N GLU A 386 -17.99 -1.45 -18.43
CA GLU A 386 -18.47 -1.10 -19.77
C GLU A 386 -17.90 -2.02 -20.84
N SER A 387 -16.61 -2.34 -20.75
CA SER A 387 -16.00 -3.36 -21.61
C SER A 387 -14.83 -4.06 -20.94
N ALA A 388 -14.61 -5.33 -21.29
CA ALA A 388 -13.46 -6.10 -20.81
C ALA A 388 -12.91 -7.00 -21.91
N ASP A 389 -11.61 -7.35 -21.82
CA ASP A 389 -11.08 -8.40 -22.69
C ASP A 389 -11.59 -9.76 -22.21
N ALA A 390 -11.64 -9.99 -20.90
CA ALA A 390 -12.33 -11.14 -20.31
C ALA A 390 -13.01 -10.80 -18.98
N ILE A 391 -14.06 -11.53 -18.61
CA ILE A 391 -14.72 -11.36 -17.32
C ILE A 391 -13.83 -11.95 -16.22
N TYR A 392 -13.42 -13.19 -16.35
CA TYR A 392 -12.49 -13.76 -15.38
C TYR A 392 -11.54 -14.83 -15.94
N GLU A 393 -10.37 -14.86 -15.35
CA GLU A 393 -9.35 -15.88 -15.58
C GLU A 393 -8.85 -16.39 -14.22
N LEU A 394 -9.17 -17.64 -13.90
CA LEU A 394 -8.88 -18.26 -12.61
C LEU A 394 -7.89 -19.40 -12.83
N LYS A 395 -6.67 -19.22 -12.36
CA LYS A 395 -5.58 -20.19 -12.44
C LYS A 395 -5.08 -20.53 -11.03
N GLY A 396 -5.63 -21.59 -10.46
CA GLY A 396 -5.17 -22.17 -9.21
C GLY A 396 -3.99 -23.12 -9.40
N ASN A 397 -3.44 -23.64 -8.29
CA ASN A 397 -2.38 -24.63 -8.32
C ASN A 397 -2.96 -26.05 -8.40
N SER A 398 -2.36 -26.93 -9.20
CA SER A 398 -2.86 -28.30 -9.40
C SER A 398 -2.74 -29.18 -8.15
N LYS A 399 -1.76 -28.93 -7.28
CA LYS A 399 -1.58 -29.68 -6.01
C LYS A 399 -2.47 -29.16 -4.87
N LEU A 400 -2.85 -27.88 -4.93
CA LEU A 400 -3.74 -27.25 -3.95
C LEU A 400 -4.65 -26.25 -4.70
N PRO A 401 -5.77 -26.73 -5.26
CA PRO A 401 -6.70 -25.89 -5.99
C PRO A 401 -7.26 -24.75 -5.13
N ALA A 402 -7.46 -23.59 -5.74
CA ALA A 402 -8.21 -22.51 -5.09
C ALA A 402 -9.68 -22.92 -4.91
N LYS A 403 -10.34 -22.44 -3.85
CA LYS A 403 -11.70 -22.85 -3.51
C LYS A 403 -12.64 -21.68 -3.28
N ASN A 404 -13.94 -21.96 -3.50
CA ASN A 404 -15.03 -21.05 -3.12
C ASN A 404 -14.91 -19.66 -3.77
N VAL A 405 -14.95 -19.63 -5.11
CA VAL A 405 -15.02 -18.39 -5.88
C VAL A 405 -16.46 -18.10 -6.27
N MET A 406 -17.01 -16.98 -5.81
CA MET A 406 -18.38 -16.57 -6.14
C MET A 406 -18.38 -15.31 -6.98
N ILE A 407 -19.08 -15.36 -8.10
CA ILE A 407 -19.24 -14.23 -9.06
C ILE A 407 -20.75 -14.03 -9.22
N ARG A 408 -21.27 -12.95 -8.63
CA ARG A 408 -22.69 -12.68 -8.57
C ARG A 408 -23.03 -11.26 -9.04
N ASP A 409 -24.12 -11.15 -9.80
CA ASP A 409 -24.67 -9.88 -10.28
C ASP A 409 -23.60 -9.04 -11.01
N VAL A 410 -22.84 -9.67 -11.91
CA VAL A 410 -21.79 -9.05 -12.70
C VAL A 410 -22.31 -8.75 -14.10
N LYS A 411 -22.19 -7.48 -14.52
CA LYS A 411 -22.57 -7.04 -15.86
C LYS A 411 -21.38 -6.44 -16.60
N VAL A 412 -21.05 -7.01 -17.76
CA VAL A 412 -20.03 -6.47 -18.68
C VAL A 412 -20.70 -6.10 -19.98
N GLY A 413 -20.56 -4.86 -20.43
CA GLY A 413 -21.20 -4.39 -21.67
C GLY A 413 -20.63 -5.12 -22.88
N GLU A 414 -19.31 -5.06 -23.09
CA GLU A 414 -18.65 -5.76 -24.20
C GLU A 414 -17.53 -6.68 -23.70
N VAL A 415 -17.52 -7.94 -24.16
CA VAL A 415 -16.41 -8.88 -23.94
C VAL A 415 -15.70 -9.14 -25.26
N LYS A 416 -14.38 -8.84 -25.32
CA LYS A 416 -13.60 -8.81 -26.56
C LYS A 416 -12.91 -10.11 -26.91
N GLU A 417 -12.35 -10.83 -25.92
CA GLU A 417 -11.56 -12.03 -26.15
C GLU A 417 -12.31 -13.30 -25.72
N PHE A 418 -12.49 -13.49 -24.41
CA PHE A 418 -13.18 -14.64 -23.85
C PHE A 418 -13.97 -14.29 -22.59
N VAL A 419 -15.01 -15.06 -22.30
CA VAL A 419 -15.84 -14.82 -21.12
C VAL A 419 -15.12 -15.29 -19.86
N LYS A 420 -14.67 -16.55 -19.85
CA LYS A 420 -14.06 -17.18 -18.68
C LYS A 420 -13.04 -18.25 -19.03
N LYS A 421 -12.04 -18.38 -18.17
CA LYS A 421 -11.12 -19.53 -18.10
C LYS A 421 -10.99 -19.96 -16.65
N VAL A 422 -11.06 -21.26 -16.39
CA VAL A 422 -10.96 -21.83 -15.04
C VAL A 422 -10.06 -23.05 -15.08
N ASN A 423 -8.99 -23.02 -14.31
CA ASN A 423 -8.05 -24.13 -14.16
C ASN A 423 -7.70 -24.31 -12.68
N ASN A 424 -7.82 -25.52 -12.15
CA ASN A 424 -7.48 -25.87 -10.77
C ASN A 424 -8.19 -24.98 -9.72
N VAL A 425 -9.48 -24.73 -9.91
CA VAL A 425 -10.33 -24.01 -8.96
C VAL A 425 -11.60 -24.83 -8.70
N GLU A 426 -11.88 -25.09 -7.45
CA GLU A 426 -13.03 -25.85 -6.99
C GLU A 426 -14.14 -24.92 -6.50
N ASN A 427 -15.40 -25.32 -6.69
CA ASN A 427 -16.59 -24.60 -6.23
C ASN A 427 -16.63 -23.15 -6.75
N VAL A 428 -16.63 -23.00 -8.08
CA VAL A 428 -16.90 -21.71 -8.76
C VAL A 428 -18.40 -21.56 -8.96
N VAL A 429 -18.98 -20.56 -8.31
CA VAL A 429 -20.43 -20.28 -8.37
C VAL A 429 -20.67 -19.00 -9.15
N GLU A 430 -21.37 -19.12 -10.26
CA GLU A 430 -21.87 -17.96 -11.04
C GLU A 430 -23.37 -17.76 -10.81
N LYS A 431 -23.78 -16.49 -10.63
CA LYS A 431 -25.17 -16.11 -10.56
C LYS A 431 -25.38 -14.73 -11.20
N ASN A 432 -26.31 -14.61 -12.16
CA ASN A 432 -26.64 -13.36 -12.85
C ASN A 432 -25.40 -12.67 -13.47
N VAL A 433 -24.60 -13.42 -14.21
CA VAL A 433 -23.48 -12.87 -14.99
C VAL A 433 -23.97 -12.60 -16.41
N THR A 434 -23.97 -11.33 -16.82
CA THR A 434 -24.48 -10.88 -18.13
C THR A 434 -23.41 -10.13 -18.90
N TYR A 435 -23.41 -10.30 -20.22
CA TYR A 435 -22.43 -9.65 -21.12
C TYR A 435 -22.89 -9.66 -22.56
N ASP A 436 -22.37 -8.72 -23.34
CA ASP A 436 -22.49 -8.71 -24.80
C ASP A 436 -21.16 -9.16 -25.42
N ARG A 437 -21.22 -9.96 -26.48
CA ARG A 437 -20.03 -10.34 -27.25
C ARG A 437 -19.85 -9.44 -28.45
N LYS A 438 -18.61 -9.03 -28.72
CA LYS A 438 -18.25 -8.31 -29.92
C LYS A 438 -18.65 -9.15 -31.16
N GLY A 439 -19.53 -8.58 -32.00
CA GLY A 439 -19.85 -9.16 -33.33
C GLY A 439 -20.87 -10.30 -33.38
N LYS A 440 -21.81 -10.37 -32.44
CA LYS A 440 -23.05 -11.15 -32.57
C LYS A 440 -24.26 -10.24 -32.66
#